data_daeeb10b6bd62f4ab44b4fd080de5070
#
_entry.id   daeeb10b6bd62f4ab44b4fd080de5070
#
_cell.length_a   1.000
_cell.length_b   1.000
_cell.length_c   1.000
_cell.angle_alpha   90.00
_cell.angle_beta   90.00
_cell.angle_gamma   90.00
#
_symmetry.space_group_name_H-M   'P 1'
#
loop_
_entity.id
_entity.type
_entity.pdbx_description
1 polymer ?
#
loop_
_entity_poly.entity_id
_entity_poly.type
_entity_poly.pdbx_seq_one_letter_code
_entity_poly.pdbx_strand_id
1 'polypeptide(L)'
;RDMISALVDLYLSNNDQRTYEYSTDFLTNKVIELLEERDNRPFCMMLSIPDPHSPDLCKEPYISQYAKIEITNPSTNTEELLNARPGWGIGGKAQAEKFVPKNIRNYFAMVKCIDDNVGKILKYLDDNSLTDNTIVVFTSDHGDMRYNHMRVDKGCPYDDAIRVPFIVRYPSRIMSGKVIKRALNTTDFPPTILGLMGFNELGEVHGEDESCILKDTVSVVE
;
A
#
# COMPACT_ATOMS: atom_id res chain seq x y z
N ARG A 1 -11.85 22.66 -5.10
CA ARG A 1 -12.71 21.56 -4.58
C ARG A 1 -11.82 20.33 -4.48
N ASP A 2 -11.67 19.80 -3.26
CA ASP A 2 -10.81 18.66 -2.97
C ASP A 2 -11.23 17.44 -3.78
N MET A 3 -10.25 16.77 -4.40
CA MET A 3 -10.47 15.52 -5.14
C MET A 3 -11.09 14.42 -4.24
N ILE A 4 -10.76 14.41 -2.95
CA ILE A 4 -11.38 13.52 -1.94
C ILE A 4 -12.86 13.87 -1.76
N SER A 5 -13.21 15.14 -1.70
CA SER A 5 -14.60 15.61 -1.64
C SER A 5 -15.39 15.22 -2.90
N ALA A 6 -14.75 15.26 -4.08
CA ALA A 6 -15.38 14.84 -5.34
C ALA A 6 -15.61 13.31 -5.38
N LEU A 7 -14.69 12.50 -4.85
CA LEU A 7 -14.87 11.04 -4.76
C LEU A 7 -15.96 10.66 -3.76
N VAL A 8 -16.05 11.34 -2.62
CA VAL A 8 -17.10 11.13 -1.62
C VAL A 8 -18.46 11.59 -2.15
N ASP A 9 -18.53 12.74 -2.83
CA ASP A 9 -19.76 13.25 -3.42
C ASP A 9 -20.25 12.34 -4.57
N LEU A 10 -19.35 11.77 -5.36
CA LEU A 10 -19.70 10.82 -6.41
C LEU A 10 -20.25 9.50 -5.83
N TYR A 11 -19.70 9.05 -4.70
CA TYR A 11 -20.19 7.86 -3.96
C TYR A 11 -21.60 8.08 -3.39
N LEU A 12 -21.94 9.31 -3.00
CA LEU A 12 -23.23 9.66 -2.38
C LEU A 12 -24.31 10.06 -3.39
N SER A 13 -23.94 10.51 -4.60
CA SER A 13 -24.89 11.05 -5.58
C SER A 13 -25.50 10.04 -6.55
N ASN A 14 -24.90 8.83 -6.70
CA ASN A 14 -25.42 7.80 -7.59
C ASN A 14 -26.41 6.85 -6.87
N ASN A 15 -27.55 7.37 -6.49
CA ASN A 15 -28.54 6.64 -5.65
C ASN A 15 -29.50 5.74 -6.45
N ASP A 16 -29.31 5.44 -7.74
CA ASP A 16 -30.39 4.80 -8.48
C ASP A 16 -30.07 3.60 -9.40
N GLN A 17 -28.86 3.08 -9.40
CA GLN A 17 -28.61 1.68 -9.88
C GLN A 17 -27.31 1.17 -9.25
N ARG A 18 -27.40 0.59 -8.05
CA ARG A 18 -26.26 -0.03 -7.37
C ARG A 18 -25.86 -1.33 -8.04
N THR A 19 -25.03 -1.29 -9.03
CA THR A 19 -24.10 -2.37 -9.28
C THR A 19 -23.06 -2.31 -8.17
N TYR A 20 -23.07 -3.27 -7.25
CA TYR A 20 -22.06 -3.35 -6.19
C TYR A 20 -20.73 -3.73 -6.79
N GLU A 21 -19.97 -2.76 -7.26
CA GLU A 21 -18.60 -2.96 -7.66
C GLU A 21 -17.71 -3.08 -6.40
N TYR A 22 -16.74 -3.95 -6.44
CA TYR A 22 -15.78 -4.10 -5.36
C TYR A 22 -14.93 -2.82 -5.26
N SER A 23 -14.74 -2.28 -4.04
CA SER A 23 -14.16 -0.95 -3.80
C SER A 23 -12.82 -0.73 -4.49
N THR A 24 -11.93 -1.73 -4.46
CA THR A 24 -10.61 -1.66 -5.10
C THR A 24 -10.72 -1.53 -6.62
N ASP A 25 -11.66 -2.26 -7.25
CA ASP A 25 -11.89 -2.12 -8.70
C ASP A 25 -12.49 -0.76 -9.04
N PHE A 26 -13.51 -0.34 -8.30
CA PHE A 26 -14.15 0.96 -8.49
C PHE A 26 -13.13 2.11 -8.45
N LEU A 27 -12.30 2.15 -7.41
CA LEU A 27 -11.28 3.19 -7.25
C LEU A 27 -10.24 3.15 -8.38
N THR A 28 -9.83 1.95 -8.79
CA THR A 28 -8.90 1.76 -9.91
C THR A 28 -9.50 2.24 -11.22
N ASN A 29 -10.75 1.88 -11.50
CA ASN A 29 -11.45 2.30 -12.70
C ASN A 29 -11.62 3.83 -12.73
N LYS A 30 -11.88 4.46 -11.58
CA LYS A 30 -11.93 5.94 -11.47
C LYS A 30 -10.58 6.61 -11.72
N VAL A 31 -9.48 6.02 -11.30
CA VAL A 31 -8.13 6.51 -11.66
C VAL A 31 -7.91 6.46 -13.17
N ILE A 32 -8.28 5.35 -13.82
CA ILE A 32 -8.13 5.20 -15.27
C ILE A 32 -9.01 6.21 -16.02
N GLU A 33 -10.27 6.36 -15.62
CA GLU A 33 -11.21 7.35 -16.16
C GLU A 33 -10.65 8.78 -16.07
N LEU A 34 -10.12 9.17 -14.89
CA LEU A 34 -9.49 10.48 -14.70
C LEU A 34 -8.22 10.67 -15.56
N LEU A 35 -7.48 9.60 -15.80
CA LEU A 35 -6.32 9.62 -16.70
C LEU A 35 -6.75 9.74 -18.17
N GLU A 36 -7.89 9.18 -18.56
CA GLU A 36 -8.47 9.32 -19.91
C GLU A 36 -8.99 10.74 -20.16
N GLU A 37 -9.62 11.33 -19.16
CA GLU A 37 -10.20 12.69 -19.23
C GLU A 37 -9.16 13.80 -19.11
N ARG A 38 -7.90 13.47 -18.71
CA ARG A 38 -6.84 14.46 -18.51
C ARG A 38 -6.52 15.22 -19.79
N ASP A 39 -6.16 16.46 -19.64
CA ASP A 39 -5.49 17.25 -20.69
C ASP A 39 -3.94 17.05 -20.65
N ASN A 40 -3.20 17.87 -21.37
CA ASN A 40 -1.73 17.78 -21.44
C ASN A 40 -1.00 18.39 -20.25
N ARG A 41 -1.70 18.85 -19.19
CA ARG A 41 -1.08 19.36 -17.98
C ARG A 41 -0.47 18.23 -17.15
N PRO A 42 0.60 18.52 -16.38
CA PRO A 42 1.09 17.58 -15.38
C PRO A 42 -0.02 17.23 -14.38
N PHE A 43 -0.02 16.00 -13.91
CA PHE A 43 -0.96 15.54 -12.88
C PHE A 43 -0.23 15.02 -11.64
N CYS A 44 -0.88 15.11 -10.51
CA CYS A 44 -0.51 14.42 -9.28
C CYS A 44 -1.77 13.73 -8.77
N MET A 45 -1.67 12.44 -8.52
CA MET A 45 -2.81 11.62 -8.14
C MET A 45 -2.44 10.74 -6.94
N MET A 46 -3.30 10.71 -5.92
CA MET A 46 -3.18 9.81 -4.79
C MET A 46 -4.39 8.87 -4.79
N LEU A 47 -4.11 7.58 -4.95
CA LEU A 47 -5.11 6.51 -4.87
C LEU A 47 -5.01 5.87 -3.49
N SER A 48 -6.03 6.06 -2.65
CA SER A 48 -6.15 5.43 -1.33
C SER A 48 -7.12 4.26 -1.42
N ILE A 49 -6.58 3.04 -1.36
CA ILE A 49 -7.35 1.79 -1.39
C ILE A 49 -7.56 1.34 0.05
N PRO A 50 -8.83 1.14 0.51
CA PRO A 50 -9.09 0.66 1.88
C PRO A 50 -8.58 -0.74 2.15
N ASP A 51 -8.57 -1.62 1.13
CA ASP A 51 -8.01 -2.96 1.26
C ASP A 51 -6.49 -2.90 1.55
N PRO A 52 -5.95 -3.85 2.28
CA PRO A 52 -6.55 -5.03 2.87
C PRO A 52 -7.03 -4.85 4.33
N HIS A 53 -7.58 -3.68 4.67
CA HIS A 53 -8.16 -3.41 6.00
C HIS A 53 -9.37 -4.34 6.26
N SER A 54 -9.58 -4.71 7.52
CA SER A 54 -10.78 -5.46 7.92
C SER A 54 -12.08 -4.68 7.64
N PRO A 55 -13.20 -5.40 7.36
CA PRO A 55 -13.39 -6.84 7.43
C PRO A 55 -12.66 -7.59 6.33
N ASP A 56 -12.09 -8.76 6.69
CA ASP A 56 -11.33 -9.60 5.74
C ASP A 56 -12.29 -10.25 4.72
N LEU A 57 -12.75 -9.45 3.78
CA LEU A 57 -13.70 -9.83 2.72
C LEU A 57 -13.12 -9.45 1.36
N CYS A 58 -13.13 -10.39 0.44
CA CYS A 58 -12.72 -10.15 -0.93
C CYS A 58 -13.74 -10.77 -1.90
N LYS A 59 -13.69 -10.37 -3.14
CA LYS A 59 -14.52 -10.91 -4.22
C LYS A 59 -13.94 -12.18 -4.84
N GLU A 60 -14.76 -12.90 -5.60
CA GLU A 60 -14.29 -13.92 -6.52
C GLU A 60 -13.56 -13.27 -7.74
N PRO A 61 -12.57 -13.92 -8.33
CA PRO A 61 -12.11 -15.29 -8.04
C PRO A 61 -11.04 -15.37 -6.93
N TYR A 62 -10.67 -14.27 -6.29
CA TYR A 62 -9.54 -14.20 -5.36
C TYR A 62 -9.74 -15.07 -4.12
N ILE A 63 -10.94 -15.07 -3.53
CA ILE A 63 -11.24 -15.92 -2.37
C ILE A 63 -11.00 -17.40 -2.72
N SER A 64 -11.51 -17.85 -3.86
CA SER A 64 -11.32 -19.25 -4.30
C SER A 64 -9.86 -19.60 -4.57
N GLN A 65 -9.06 -18.67 -5.10
CA GLN A 65 -7.63 -18.90 -5.35
C GLN A 65 -6.85 -19.19 -4.06
N TYR A 66 -7.20 -18.53 -2.97
CA TYR A 66 -6.53 -18.66 -1.67
C TYR A 66 -7.21 -19.62 -0.69
N ALA A 67 -8.40 -20.15 -1.03
CA ALA A 67 -9.22 -20.96 -0.12
C ALA A 67 -8.52 -22.21 0.44
N LYS A 68 -7.60 -22.81 -0.35
CA LYS A 68 -6.92 -24.08 -0.01
C LYS A 68 -5.47 -23.88 0.48
N ILE A 69 -4.99 -22.63 0.56
CA ILE A 69 -3.63 -22.38 1.04
C ILE A 69 -3.57 -22.74 2.53
N GLU A 70 -2.60 -23.55 2.87
CA GLU A 70 -2.30 -23.88 4.27
C GLU A 70 -1.65 -22.69 4.96
N ILE A 71 -2.23 -22.22 6.04
CA ILE A 71 -1.73 -21.12 6.85
C ILE A 71 -1.41 -21.68 8.24
N THR A 72 -0.15 -21.65 8.59
CA THR A 72 0.32 -22.06 9.91
C THR A 72 0.19 -20.94 10.92
N ASN A 73 0.07 -21.31 12.20
CA ASN A 73 0.11 -20.31 13.28
C ASN A 73 1.47 -19.58 13.26
N PRO A 74 1.51 -18.26 13.40
CA PRO A 74 2.76 -17.51 13.44
C PRO A 74 3.75 -18.07 14.47
N SER A 75 5.03 -18.14 14.11
CA SER A 75 6.09 -18.62 15.00
C SER A 75 6.28 -17.77 16.25
N THR A 76 5.78 -16.54 16.23
CA THR A 76 5.75 -15.61 17.37
C THR A 76 4.72 -15.99 18.44
N ASN A 77 3.87 -17.01 18.19
CA ASN A 77 2.79 -17.43 19.09
C ASN A 77 3.15 -18.63 19.95
N THR A 78 4.44 -18.87 20.20
CA THR A 78 4.86 -19.86 21.20
C THR A 78 4.59 -19.34 22.62
N GLU A 79 4.34 -20.24 23.54
CA GLU A 79 4.07 -19.89 24.94
C GLU A 79 5.22 -19.03 25.53
N GLU A 80 6.47 -19.38 25.24
CA GLU A 80 7.64 -18.63 25.67
C GLU A 80 7.63 -17.19 25.18
N LEU A 81 7.42 -16.96 23.87
CA LEU A 81 7.42 -15.62 23.27
C LEU A 81 6.20 -14.80 23.73
N LEU A 82 5.05 -15.44 23.91
CA LEU A 82 3.86 -14.76 24.41
C LEU A 82 4.02 -14.31 25.86
N ASN A 83 4.69 -15.09 26.68
CA ASN A 83 5.00 -14.73 28.08
C ASN A 83 6.09 -13.66 28.18
N ALA A 84 6.99 -13.58 27.21
CA ALA A 84 8.05 -12.56 27.15
C ALA A 84 7.58 -11.21 26.56
N ARG A 85 6.31 -11.08 26.15
CA ARG A 85 5.79 -9.81 25.60
C ARG A 85 5.91 -8.66 26.62
N PRO A 86 6.31 -7.46 26.17
CA PRO A 86 6.27 -6.27 27.01
C PRO A 86 4.84 -5.93 27.42
N GLY A 87 4.65 -5.23 28.54
CA GLY A 87 3.31 -4.91 29.07
C GLY A 87 2.38 -4.21 28.08
N TRP A 88 2.91 -3.35 27.23
CA TRP A 88 2.13 -2.72 26.15
C TRP A 88 1.71 -3.70 25.03
N GLY A 89 2.38 -4.85 24.93
CA GLY A 89 2.07 -5.92 23.98
C GLY A 89 0.96 -6.87 24.44
N ILE A 90 0.46 -6.71 25.66
CA ILE A 90 -0.51 -7.63 26.29
C ILE A 90 -1.87 -6.96 26.41
N GLY A 91 -2.92 -7.69 26.05
CA GLY A 91 -4.31 -7.25 26.20
C GLY A 91 -4.74 -6.17 25.22
N GLY A 92 -5.85 -5.50 25.53
CA GLY A 92 -6.47 -4.48 24.69
C GLY A 92 -7.28 -5.05 23.51
N LYS A 93 -7.91 -4.16 22.74
CA LYS A 93 -8.80 -4.54 21.62
C LYS A 93 -8.08 -5.29 20.50
N ALA A 94 -6.78 -5.05 20.34
CA ALA A 94 -5.96 -5.72 19.33
C ALA A 94 -5.47 -7.12 19.76
N GLN A 95 -5.79 -7.58 20.98
CA GLN A 95 -5.46 -8.93 21.42
C GLN A 95 -6.36 -9.93 20.73
N ALA A 96 -5.79 -10.88 19.97
CA ALA A 96 -6.53 -11.98 19.37
C ALA A 96 -6.83 -13.07 20.43
N GLU A 97 -8.05 -13.56 20.44
CA GLU A 97 -8.42 -14.70 21.30
C GLU A 97 -7.89 -16.03 20.75
N LYS A 98 -7.89 -16.15 19.43
CA LYS A 98 -7.41 -17.33 18.71
C LYS A 98 -6.91 -16.99 17.33
N PHE A 99 -6.04 -17.83 16.80
CA PHE A 99 -5.61 -17.75 15.40
C PHE A 99 -6.72 -18.24 14.45
N VAL A 100 -7.02 -17.46 13.41
CA VAL A 100 -8.05 -17.76 12.41
C VAL A 100 -7.44 -17.76 11.00
N PRO A 101 -7.01 -18.93 10.49
CA PRO A 101 -6.35 -19.05 9.17
C PRO A 101 -7.17 -18.47 8.00
N LYS A 102 -8.49 -18.51 8.08
CA LYS A 102 -9.39 -17.95 7.06
C LYS A 102 -9.16 -16.46 6.86
N ASN A 103 -8.93 -15.71 7.92
CA ASN A 103 -8.70 -14.26 7.83
C ASN A 103 -7.41 -13.96 7.06
N ILE A 104 -6.36 -14.75 7.27
CA ILE A 104 -5.10 -14.60 6.53
C ILE A 104 -5.29 -14.96 5.04
N ARG A 105 -6.04 -16.01 4.72
CA ARG A 105 -6.35 -16.34 3.32
C ARG A 105 -7.11 -15.22 2.63
N ASN A 106 -8.10 -14.67 3.29
CA ASN A 106 -8.87 -13.54 2.77
C ASN A 106 -8.02 -12.28 2.60
N TYR A 107 -7.11 -12.03 3.55
CA TYR A 107 -6.14 -10.94 3.44
C TYR A 107 -5.26 -11.09 2.19
N PHE A 108 -4.70 -12.28 1.94
CA PHE A 108 -3.94 -12.54 0.71
C PHE A 108 -4.77 -12.38 -0.56
N ALA A 109 -6.05 -12.76 -0.51
CA ALA A 109 -6.99 -12.54 -1.61
C ALA A 109 -7.17 -11.05 -1.91
N MET A 110 -7.32 -10.20 -0.87
CA MET A 110 -7.40 -8.75 -1.02
C MET A 110 -6.08 -8.17 -1.57
N VAL A 111 -4.94 -8.60 -1.06
CA VAL A 111 -3.61 -8.17 -1.57
C VAL A 111 -3.45 -8.53 -3.04
N LYS A 112 -3.88 -9.73 -3.46
CA LYS A 112 -3.85 -10.13 -4.88
C LYS A 112 -4.78 -9.26 -5.74
N CYS A 113 -5.95 -8.90 -5.22
CA CYS A 113 -6.86 -8.00 -5.91
C CYS A 113 -6.24 -6.61 -6.09
N ILE A 114 -5.53 -6.08 -5.06
CA ILE A 114 -4.78 -4.83 -5.17
C ILE A 114 -3.69 -4.94 -6.24
N ASP A 115 -2.91 -6.01 -6.22
CA ASP A 115 -1.82 -6.24 -7.19
C ASP A 115 -2.32 -6.22 -8.63
N ASP A 116 -3.43 -6.92 -8.92
CA ASP A 116 -4.03 -6.93 -10.26
C ASP A 116 -4.54 -5.53 -10.66
N ASN A 117 -5.07 -4.78 -9.73
CA ASN A 117 -5.57 -3.43 -9.98
C ASN A 117 -4.43 -2.42 -10.19
N VAL A 118 -3.35 -2.52 -9.45
CA VAL A 118 -2.10 -1.77 -9.73
C VAL A 118 -1.58 -2.13 -11.12
N GLY A 119 -1.60 -3.42 -11.48
CA GLY A 119 -1.24 -3.89 -12.82
C GLY A 119 -2.06 -3.23 -13.93
N LYS A 120 -3.37 -3.01 -13.74
CA LYS A 120 -4.22 -2.29 -14.71
C LYS A 120 -3.76 -0.84 -14.91
N ILE A 121 -3.46 -0.14 -13.81
CA ILE A 121 -2.96 1.25 -13.87
C ILE A 121 -1.62 1.32 -14.60
N LEU A 122 -0.68 0.44 -14.24
CA LEU A 122 0.63 0.38 -14.88
C LEU A 122 0.51 0.09 -16.38
N LYS A 123 -0.37 -0.86 -16.75
CA LYS A 123 -0.65 -1.15 -18.15
C LYS A 123 -1.23 0.06 -18.88
N TYR A 124 -2.14 0.79 -18.28
CA TYR A 124 -2.68 2.01 -18.87
C TYR A 124 -1.58 3.04 -19.14
N LEU A 125 -0.66 3.26 -18.19
CA LEU A 125 0.48 4.16 -18.38
C LEU A 125 1.39 3.71 -19.51
N ASP A 126 1.65 2.41 -19.63
CA ASP A 126 2.46 1.83 -20.69
C ASP A 126 1.79 1.99 -22.07
N ASP A 127 0.52 1.64 -22.20
CA ASP A 127 -0.25 1.72 -23.44
C ASP A 127 -0.38 3.16 -23.95
N ASN A 128 -0.34 4.16 -23.07
CA ASN A 128 -0.50 5.58 -23.39
C ASN A 128 0.84 6.36 -23.40
N SER A 129 1.98 5.67 -23.37
CA SER A 129 3.32 6.29 -23.42
C SER A 129 3.57 7.29 -22.27
N LEU A 130 2.97 7.06 -21.10
CA LEU A 130 3.11 7.91 -19.92
C LEU A 130 4.19 7.41 -18.95
N THR A 131 4.59 6.17 -19.08
CA THR A 131 5.46 5.45 -18.14
C THR A 131 6.77 6.17 -17.86
N ASP A 132 7.46 6.66 -18.89
CA ASP A 132 8.79 7.28 -18.75
C ASP A 132 8.73 8.65 -18.08
N ASN A 133 7.57 9.28 -18.03
CA ASN A 133 7.36 10.60 -17.43
C ASN A 133 6.41 10.57 -16.22
N THR A 134 6.18 9.40 -15.64
CA THR A 134 5.34 9.24 -14.45
C THR A 134 6.11 8.56 -13.33
N ILE A 135 6.19 9.20 -12.18
CA ILE A 135 6.66 8.57 -10.94
C ILE A 135 5.48 7.82 -10.33
N VAL A 136 5.60 6.51 -10.23
CA VAL A 136 4.61 5.67 -9.54
C VAL A 136 5.20 5.22 -8.22
N VAL A 137 4.48 5.46 -7.13
CA VAL A 137 4.86 5.02 -5.79
C VAL A 137 3.78 4.11 -5.23
N PHE A 138 4.18 2.94 -4.75
CA PHE A 138 3.32 2.04 -4.01
C PHE A 138 3.81 1.95 -2.57
N THR A 139 2.93 2.25 -1.63
CA THR A 139 3.22 2.21 -0.19
C THR A 139 1.96 1.95 0.62
N SER A 140 2.07 1.90 1.94
CA SER A 140 0.97 1.82 2.89
C SER A 140 1.18 2.83 4.01
N ASP A 141 0.11 3.20 4.70
CA ASP A 141 0.11 4.08 5.87
C ASP A 141 0.69 3.38 7.11
N HIS A 142 0.39 2.10 7.30
CA HIS A 142 0.89 1.23 8.36
C HIS A 142 0.78 -0.24 7.94
N GLY A 143 1.39 -1.13 8.71
CA GLY A 143 1.23 -2.57 8.57
C GLY A 143 0.06 -3.11 9.39
N ASP A 144 0.02 -4.43 9.57
CA ASP A 144 -0.99 -5.13 10.36
C ASP A 144 -0.38 -6.37 11.01
N MET A 145 -0.66 -6.59 12.28
CA MET A 145 -0.09 -7.67 13.07
C MET A 145 -0.47 -9.07 12.61
N ARG A 146 -1.63 -9.22 12.00
CA ARG A 146 -2.11 -10.48 11.38
C ARG A 146 -1.82 -11.72 12.20
N TYR A 147 -2.15 -11.66 13.50
CA TYR A 147 -1.96 -12.69 14.52
C TYR A 147 -0.52 -12.88 15.03
N ASN A 148 0.48 -12.17 14.51
CA ASN A 148 1.79 -12.18 15.14
C ASN A 148 1.69 -11.67 16.57
N HIS A 149 2.37 -12.36 17.49
CA HIS A 149 2.27 -12.12 18.95
C HIS A 149 0.83 -12.19 19.48
N MET A 150 -0.05 -12.97 18.85
CA MET A 150 -1.50 -13.03 19.14
C MET A 150 -2.16 -11.65 19.10
N ARG A 151 -1.76 -10.81 18.14
CA ARG A 151 -2.34 -9.49 17.92
C ARG A 151 -2.91 -9.36 16.52
N VAL A 152 -3.91 -8.54 16.40
CA VAL A 152 -4.50 -8.07 15.13
C VAL A 152 -4.37 -6.56 15.05
N ASP A 153 -4.67 -5.98 13.90
CA ASP A 153 -4.59 -4.55 13.64
C ASP A 153 -3.15 -3.97 13.83
N LYS A 154 -3.03 -2.79 14.36
CA LYS A 154 -1.85 -1.93 14.46
C LYS A 154 -1.79 -1.26 15.82
N GLY A 155 -1.05 -0.15 15.92
CA GLY A 155 -0.94 0.64 17.17
C GLY A 155 0.07 0.08 18.17
N CYS A 156 1.08 -0.62 17.68
CA CYS A 156 2.20 -1.14 18.46
C CYS A 156 3.50 -1.05 17.62
N PRO A 157 4.67 -1.01 18.27
CA PRO A 157 5.96 -0.85 17.59
C PRO A 157 6.58 -2.17 17.11
N TYR A 158 5.77 -3.19 16.81
CA TYR A 158 6.27 -4.39 16.14
C TYR A 158 6.46 -4.14 14.64
N ASP A 159 7.44 -4.81 14.04
CA ASP A 159 7.76 -4.70 12.62
C ASP A 159 6.54 -4.88 11.73
N ASP A 160 5.68 -5.86 12.04
CA ASP A 160 4.46 -6.12 11.27
C ASP A 160 3.50 -4.91 11.22
N ALA A 161 3.54 -4.03 12.23
CA ALA A 161 2.71 -2.83 12.28
C ALA A 161 3.39 -1.59 11.69
N ILE A 162 4.73 -1.49 11.74
CA ILE A 162 5.45 -0.26 11.37
C ILE A 162 6.21 -0.37 10.05
N ARG A 163 6.58 -1.58 9.60
CA ARG A 163 7.25 -1.77 8.31
C ARG A 163 6.23 -1.91 7.20
N VAL A 164 6.31 -1.00 6.24
CA VAL A 164 5.44 -0.96 5.07
C VAL A 164 6.25 -1.12 3.78
N PRO A 165 5.64 -1.62 2.69
CA PRO A 165 6.30 -1.62 1.40
C PRO A 165 6.55 -0.18 0.94
N PHE A 166 7.67 0.04 0.25
CA PHE A 166 7.96 1.27 -0.45
C PHE A 166 8.59 0.91 -1.80
N ILE A 167 7.81 1.03 -2.86
CA ILE A 167 8.21 0.66 -4.22
C ILE A 167 8.07 1.90 -5.09
N VAL A 168 9.14 2.25 -5.81
CA VAL A 168 9.14 3.39 -6.74
C VAL A 168 9.46 2.91 -8.13
N ARG A 169 8.62 3.28 -9.10
CA ARG A 169 8.84 3.06 -10.54
C ARG A 169 8.98 4.40 -11.23
N TYR A 170 10.13 4.66 -11.84
CA TYR A 170 10.41 5.82 -12.69
C TYR A 170 11.49 5.47 -13.71
N PRO A 171 11.12 4.74 -14.80
CA PRO A 171 12.09 4.11 -15.70
C PRO A 171 13.12 5.06 -16.31
N SER A 172 12.75 6.32 -16.56
CA SER A 172 13.67 7.31 -17.10
C SER A 172 14.79 7.74 -16.14
N ARG A 173 14.67 7.44 -14.83
CA ARG A 173 15.66 7.88 -13.82
C ARG A 173 16.06 6.82 -12.80
N ILE A 174 15.28 5.76 -12.66
CA ILE A 174 15.50 4.68 -11.67
C ILE A 174 15.66 3.36 -12.42
N MET A 175 16.78 2.69 -12.17
CA MET A 175 17.05 1.39 -12.77
C MET A 175 16.11 0.32 -12.18
N SER A 176 15.54 -0.51 -13.05
CA SER A 176 14.68 -1.63 -12.65
C SER A 176 15.44 -2.66 -11.81
N GLY A 177 14.74 -3.26 -10.84
CA GLY A 177 15.26 -4.34 -10.00
C GLY A 177 16.21 -3.88 -8.89
N LYS A 178 16.39 -2.58 -8.69
CA LYS A 178 17.21 -2.05 -7.59
C LYS A 178 16.52 -2.32 -6.24
N VAL A 179 17.28 -2.85 -5.29
CA VAL A 179 16.84 -3.06 -3.91
C VAL A 179 17.71 -2.21 -2.99
N ILE A 180 17.06 -1.37 -2.19
CA ILE A 180 17.70 -0.49 -1.21
C ILE A 180 17.47 -1.10 0.17
N LYS A 181 18.55 -1.39 0.89
CA LYS A 181 18.51 -1.98 2.24
C LYS A 181 18.37 -0.95 3.35
N ARG A 182 18.67 0.34 3.03
CA ARG A 182 18.50 1.44 3.99
C ARG A 182 17.02 1.61 4.32
N ALA A 183 16.71 1.74 5.60
CA ALA A 183 15.36 2.09 6.04
C ALA A 183 15.07 3.55 5.67
N LEU A 184 13.91 3.78 5.04
CA LEU A 184 13.35 5.10 4.80
C LEU A 184 12.21 5.33 5.81
N ASN A 185 12.07 6.57 6.23
CA ASN A 185 10.97 6.99 7.09
C ASN A 185 9.86 7.63 6.22
N THR A 186 8.63 7.58 6.68
CA THR A 186 7.50 8.24 6.00
C THR A 186 7.69 9.75 5.87
N THR A 187 8.46 10.38 6.76
CA THR A 187 8.83 11.80 6.67
C THR A 187 9.77 12.09 5.51
N ASP A 188 10.54 11.09 5.03
CA ASP A 188 11.46 11.24 3.90
C ASP A 188 10.73 11.18 2.55
N PHE A 189 9.48 10.71 2.54
CA PHE A 189 8.71 10.55 1.31
C PHE A 189 8.52 11.87 0.53
N PRO A 190 8.00 12.96 1.12
CA PRO A 190 7.78 14.20 0.37
C PRO A 190 9.08 14.78 -0.22
N PRO A 191 10.18 14.98 0.54
CA PRO A 191 11.43 15.52 -0.02
C PRO A 191 12.03 14.58 -1.08
N THR A 192 11.94 13.27 -0.91
CA THR A 192 12.45 12.30 -1.89
C THR A 192 11.70 12.36 -3.21
N ILE A 193 10.36 12.45 -3.19
CA ILE A 193 9.58 12.57 -4.42
C ILE A 193 9.88 13.88 -5.14
N LEU A 194 9.97 14.99 -4.41
CA LEU A 194 10.34 16.28 -5.01
C LEU A 194 11.75 16.27 -5.57
N GLY A 195 12.71 15.66 -4.87
CA GLY A 195 14.07 15.45 -5.39
C GLY A 195 14.11 14.58 -6.67
N LEU A 196 13.24 13.57 -6.79
CA LEU A 196 13.04 12.81 -8.03
C LEU A 196 12.48 13.69 -9.17
N MET A 197 11.60 14.63 -8.85
CA MET A 197 11.04 15.59 -9.79
C MET A 197 12.02 16.71 -10.17
N GLY A 198 13.12 16.86 -9.42
CA GLY A 198 14.14 17.90 -9.63
C GLY A 198 13.88 19.20 -8.87
N PHE A 199 13.02 19.18 -7.86
CA PHE A 199 12.80 20.29 -6.94
C PHE A 199 13.69 20.11 -5.69
N ASN A 200 14.47 21.14 -5.34
CA ASN A 200 15.44 21.05 -4.25
C ASN A 200 15.05 21.82 -2.98
N GLU A 201 13.90 22.49 -2.98
CA GLU A 201 13.50 23.35 -1.86
C GLU A 201 12.07 23.01 -1.38
N LEU A 202 12.05 22.29 -0.29
CA LEU A 202 10.91 22.22 0.61
C LEU A 202 11.27 23.02 1.85
N GLY A 203 11.03 24.20 2.09
CA GLY A 203 11.23 24.90 3.36
C GLY A 203 11.72 24.03 4.53
N GLU A 204 11.31 24.29 5.74
CA GLU A 204 11.65 23.43 6.90
C GLU A 204 10.83 22.12 6.86
N VAL A 205 11.51 20.99 6.63
CA VAL A 205 10.95 19.62 6.69
C VAL A 205 11.76 18.75 7.64
N HIS A 206 11.11 17.76 8.24
CA HIS A 206 11.79 16.82 9.14
C HIS A 206 12.45 15.64 8.43
N GLY A 207 12.06 15.36 7.18
CA GLY A 207 12.58 14.27 6.38
C GLY A 207 13.78 14.68 5.53
N GLU A 208 14.51 13.68 5.04
CA GLU A 208 15.66 13.84 4.15
C GLU A 208 15.29 13.48 2.70
N ASP A 209 15.91 14.17 1.73
CA ASP A 209 15.80 13.80 0.31
C ASP A 209 16.72 12.61 0.00
N GLU A 210 16.14 11.46 -0.16
CA GLU A 210 16.83 10.21 -0.50
C GLU A 210 16.77 9.90 -2.02
N SER A 211 16.41 10.88 -2.84
CA SER A 211 16.27 10.69 -4.30
C SER A 211 17.60 10.30 -4.98
N CYS A 212 18.74 10.68 -4.43
CA CYS A 212 20.05 10.28 -4.93
C CYS A 212 20.25 8.77 -4.83
N ILE A 213 19.88 8.14 -3.71
CA ILE A 213 19.99 6.69 -3.50
C ILE A 213 19.09 5.92 -4.48
N LEU A 214 17.94 6.48 -4.82
CA LEU A 214 17.03 5.90 -5.82
C LEU A 214 17.60 5.97 -7.23
N LYS A 215 18.23 7.09 -7.59
CA LYS A 215 18.79 7.35 -8.93
C LYS A 215 20.13 6.69 -9.18
N ASP A 216 20.96 6.51 -8.14
CA ASP A 216 22.32 6.02 -8.30
C ASP A 216 22.39 4.63 -8.96
N THR A 217 23.24 4.54 -9.97
CA THR A 217 23.54 3.28 -10.66
C THR A 217 24.51 2.38 -9.88
N VAL A 218 25.05 2.89 -8.77
CA VAL A 218 26.01 2.15 -7.94
C VAL A 218 25.24 1.32 -6.91
N SER A 219 25.46 0.03 -7.00
CA SER A 219 24.92 -1.00 -6.12
C SER A 219 25.26 -0.77 -4.65
N VAL A 220 24.22 -0.95 -3.84
CA VAL A 220 24.30 -1.33 -2.42
C VAL A 220 25.14 -0.40 -1.55
N VAL A 221 24.47 0.57 -0.97
CA VAL A 221 24.94 1.10 0.31
C VAL A 221 24.47 0.11 1.38
N GLU A 222 25.41 -0.57 2.03
CA GLU A 222 25.18 -1.47 3.18
C GLU A 222 24.58 -0.73 4.37
#